data_6c5d15a4ee97ef1f473271d3a0735381
#
_entry.id   6c5d15a4ee97ef1f473271d3a0735381
#
_cell.length_a   1.000
_cell.length_b   1.000
_cell.length_c   1.000
_cell.angle_alpha   90.00
_cell.angle_beta   90.00
_cell.angle_gamma   90.00
#
_symmetry.space_group_name_H-M   'P 1'
#
loop_
_entity.id
_entity.type
_entity.pdbx_description
1 polymer ?
#
loop_
_entity_poly.entity_id
_entity_poly.type
_entity_poly.pdbx_seq_one_letter_code
_entity_poly.pdbx_strand_id
1 'polypeptide(L)'
;MENTLMSNISNNRTRQIMRLIAALFVILLLSPTSAYAGDDFGMCGEVQAEKELNNRWSVGAGVQFRSRENLKSADRWSFGVEGNYQITRWLKATVGYALLNDHLHKENTKGTIYSDYWSIRHRFNVSLTGSVSWSKFTFSLRERWQYSYRPDKTVQRYDTGTGAEVGEKVYSAKGKNVWRNRLQVKWKLNNLFRPYVNAETFVAKELEKIRYNAGTELQLDKHNSLDIKYIYQHICKEGDDEPDRHVIGIGYTHKF
;
A
#
# COMPACT_ATOMS: atom_id res chain seq x y z
N MET A 1 -14.72 -2.43 -45.69
CA MET A 1 -13.26 -2.20 -45.56
C MET A 1 -12.87 -1.46 -44.27
N GLU A 2 -13.64 -0.47 -43.79
CA GLU A 2 -13.33 0.30 -42.57
C GLU A 2 -13.31 -0.53 -41.27
N ASN A 3 -14.22 -1.46 -41.08
CA ASN A 3 -14.30 -2.30 -39.90
C ASN A 3 -13.08 -3.22 -39.68
N THR A 4 -12.45 -3.67 -40.79
CA THR A 4 -11.25 -4.51 -40.73
C THR A 4 -9.98 -3.71 -40.40
N LEU A 5 -9.92 -2.46 -40.80
CA LEU A 5 -8.82 -1.53 -40.44
C LEU A 5 -8.87 -1.12 -38.97
N MET A 6 -10.04 -0.83 -38.43
CA MET A 6 -10.23 -0.51 -37.01
C MET A 6 -9.88 -1.69 -36.09
N SER A 7 -10.24 -2.93 -36.45
CA SER A 7 -9.90 -4.13 -35.69
C SER A 7 -8.39 -4.43 -35.69
N ASN A 8 -7.70 -4.19 -36.80
CA ASN A 8 -6.25 -4.38 -36.92
C ASN A 8 -5.46 -3.33 -36.13
N ILE A 9 -5.93 -2.08 -36.08
CA ILE A 9 -5.30 -1.01 -35.28
C ILE A 9 -5.48 -1.28 -33.79
N SER A 10 -6.65 -1.74 -33.37
CA SER A 10 -6.92 -2.14 -31.99
C SER A 10 -6.02 -3.32 -31.55
N ASN A 11 -5.89 -4.36 -32.40
CA ASN A 11 -5.07 -5.54 -32.13
C ASN A 11 -3.56 -5.22 -32.07
N ASN A 12 -3.07 -4.31 -32.91
CA ASN A 12 -1.68 -3.88 -32.86
C ASN A 12 -1.35 -3.04 -31.59
N ARG A 13 -2.26 -2.19 -31.16
CA ARG A 13 -2.11 -1.44 -29.90
C ARG A 13 -2.08 -2.37 -28.69
N THR A 14 -2.97 -3.36 -28.64
CA THR A 14 -3.01 -4.35 -27.56
C THR A 14 -1.73 -5.19 -27.51
N ARG A 15 -1.20 -5.62 -28.66
CA ARG A 15 0.08 -6.34 -28.73
C ARG A 15 1.28 -5.49 -28.31
N GLN A 16 1.32 -4.19 -28.66
CA GLN A 16 2.36 -3.28 -28.21
C GLN A 16 2.30 -3.06 -26.70
N ILE A 17 1.10 -2.94 -26.13
CA ILE A 17 0.90 -2.80 -24.68
C ILE A 17 1.38 -4.05 -23.95
N MET A 18 1.02 -5.26 -24.45
CA MET A 18 1.51 -6.51 -23.85
C MET A 18 3.05 -6.63 -23.91
N ARG A 19 3.68 -6.20 -24.99
CA ARG A 19 5.14 -6.18 -25.13
C ARG A 19 5.79 -5.19 -24.15
N LEU A 20 5.20 -4.02 -23.94
CA LEU A 20 5.67 -3.02 -22.97
C LEU A 20 5.51 -3.51 -21.53
N ILE A 21 4.39 -4.17 -21.20
CA ILE A 21 4.17 -4.78 -19.89
C ILE A 21 5.17 -5.92 -19.66
N ALA A 22 5.39 -6.77 -20.67
CA ALA A 22 6.37 -7.84 -20.59
C ALA A 22 7.81 -7.30 -20.46
N ALA A 23 8.17 -6.25 -21.19
CA ALA A 23 9.48 -5.59 -21.08
C ALA A 23 9.66 -4.93 -19.70
N LEU A 24 8.63 -4.27 -19.18
CA LEU A 24 8.65 -3.70 -17.82
C LEU A 24 8.81 -4.80 -16.76
N PHE A 25 8.13 -5.92 -16.94
CA PHE A 25 8.21 -7.09 -16.06
C PHE A 25 9.61 -7.74 -16.13
N VAL A 26 10.20 -7.84 -17.32
CA VAL A 26 11.58 -8.33 -17.51
C VAL A 26 12.60 -7.37 -16.90
N ILE A 27 12.43 -6.05 -17.05
CA ILE A 27 13.29 -5.05 -16.42
C ILE A 27 13.20 -5.14 -14.89
N LEU A 28 12.00 -5.38 -14.34
CA LEU A 28 11.79 -5.59 -12.91
C LEU A 28 12.49 -6.88 -12.40
N LEU A 29 12.47 -7.95 -13.21
CA LEU A 29 13.14 -9.22 -12.89
C LEU A 29 14.67 -9.16 -13.07
N LEU A 30 15.15 -8.30 -13.96
CA LEU A 30 16.59 -8.10 -14.24
C LEU A 30 17.21 -6.99 -13.40
N SER A 31 16.42 -6.25 -12.61
CA SER A 31 16.98 -5.32 -11.63
C SER A 31 17.86 -6.13 -10.70
N PRO A 32 19.21 -5.90 -10.70
CA PRO A 32 20.07 -6.57 -9.75
C PRO A 32 19.52 -6.17 -8.38
N THR A 33 18.96 -7.14 -7.67
CA THR A 33 18.72 -7.02 -6.25
C THR A 33 20.10 -7.01 -5.60
N SER A 34 20.80 -5.89 -5.71
CA SER A 34 21.78 -5.52 -4.69
C SER A 34 20.93 -5.29 -3.44
N ALA A 35 20.38 -6.39 -2.91
CA ALA A 35 19.91 -6.42 -1.56
C ALA A 35 21.14 -6.03 -0.75
N TYR A 36 21.18 -4.77 -0.31
CA TYR A 36 22.04 -4.42 0.80
C TYR A 36 21.73 -5.45 1.87
N ALA A 37 22.74 -6.11 2.39
CA ALA A 37 22.57 -7.11 3.42
C ALA A 37 21.81 -6.44 4.58
N GLY A 38 20.50 -6.68 4.68
CA GLY A 38 19.63 -6.04 5.65
C GLY A 38 18.25 -5.61 5.15
N ASP A 39 18.04 -5.34 3.85
CA ASP A 39 16.75 -4.87 3.33
C ASP A 39 15.75 -6.01 3.16
N ASP A 40 14.46 -5.72 3.40
CA ASP A 40 13.36 -6.68 3.26
C ASP A 40 12.62 -6.48 1.93
N PHE A 41 12.33 -7.57 1.22
CA PHE A 41 11.53 -7.56 0.00
C PHE A 41 10.15 -8.19 0.25
N GLY A 42 9.10 -7.51 -0.22
CA GLY A 42 7.73 -7.95 -0.07
C GLY A 42 6.86 -7.72 -1.31
N MET A 43 5.66 -8.29 -1.28
CA MET A 43 4.58 -8.01 -2.24
C MET A 43 3.35 -7.45 -1.53
N CYS A 44 2.56 -6.68 -2.28
CA CYS A 44 1.28 -6.14 -1.82
C CYS A 44 0.24 -6.34 -2.92
N GLY A 45 -0.78 -7.15 -2.64
CA GLY A 45 -1.97 -7.30 -3.47
C GLY A 45 -3.14 -6.54 -2.88
N GLU A 46 -3.93 -5.82 -3.70
CA GLU A 46 -5.07 -5.04 -3.25
C GLU A 46 -6.23 -5.13 -4.24
N VAL A 47 -7.44 -5.32 -3.74
CA VAL A 47 -8.67 -5.26 -4.53
C VAL A 47 -9.61 -4.25 -3.86
N GLN A 48 -10.09 -3.30 -4.64
CA GLN A 48 -11.00 -2.23 -4.19
C GLN A 48 -12.25 -2.18 -5.04
N ALA A 49 -13.36 -1.85 -4.40
CA ALA A 49 -14.62 -1.51 -5.02
C ALA A 49 -15.01 -0.09 -4.58
N GLU A 50 -15.37 0.76 -5.52
CA GLU A 50 -15.82 2.13 -5.25
C GLU A 50 -17.18 2.35 -5.90
N LYS A 51 -18.10 3.01 -5.18
CA LYS A 51 -19.40 3.40 -5.68
C LYS A 51 -19.63 4.90 -5.50
N GLU A 52 -19.91 5.58 -6.60
CA GLU A 52 -20.34 6.96 -6.59
C GLU A 52 -21.83 7.01 -6.21
N LEU A 53 -22.15 7.63 -5.06
CA LEU A 53 -23.52 7.80 -4.59
C LEU A 53 -24.18 9.02 -5.24
N ASN A 54 -23.39 10.06 -5.46
CA ASN A 54 -23.76 11.27 -6.18
C ASN A 54 -22.51 12.08 -6.55
N ASN A 55 -22.66 13.27 -7.12
CA ASN A 55 -21.54 14.12 -7.59
C ASN A 55 -20.57 14.55 -6.49
N ARG A 56 -20.89 14.35 -5.22
CA ARG A 56 -20.02 14.72 -4.08
C ARG A 56 -19.63 13.57 -3.19
N TRP A 57 -20.43 12.50 -3.12
CA TRP A 57 -20.20 11.39 -2.23
C TRP A 57 -19.83 10.13 -2.98
N SER A 58 -18.76 9.47 -2.55
CA SER A 58 -18.47 8.08 -2.92
C SER A 58 -18.12 7.26 -1.68
N VAL A 59 -18.33 5.97 -1.77
CA VAL A 59 -17.96 4.99 -0.75
C VAL A 59 -17.09 3.94 -1.38
N GLY A 60 -16.12 3.44 -0.62
CA GLY A 60 -15.22 2.41 -1.07
C GLY A 60 -15.05 1.32 -0.03
N ALA A 61 -14.76 0.11 -0.50
CA ALA A 61 -14.35 -1.01 0.33
C ALA A 61 -13.21 -1.76 -0.38
N GLY A 62 -12.31 -2.34 0.40
CA GLY A 62 -11.19 -3.06 -0.19
C GLY A 62 -10.54 -4.05 0.76
N VAL A 63 -9.85 -5.01 0.17
CA VAL A 63 -9.02 -6.00 0.86
C VAL A 63 -7.60 -5.86 0.37
N GLN A 64 -6.64 -6.07 1.27
CA GLN A 64 -5.22 -6.00 0.96
C GLN A 64 -4.49 -7.14 1.66
N PHE A 65 -3.56 -7.74 0.94
CA PHE A 65 -2.58 -8.68 1.46
C PHE A 65 -1.17 -8.11 1.31
N ARG A 66 -0.29 -8.40 2.27
CA ARG A 66 1.13 -8.09 2.21
C ARG A 66 1.97 -9.27 2.65
N SER A 67 3.13 -9.43 2.00
CA SER A 67 4.19 -10.31 2.44
C SER A 67 5.42 -9.55 2.92
N ARG A 68 6.33 -10.23 3.60
CA ARG A 68 7.62 -9.76 4.11
C ARG A 68 8.66 -10.88 4.07
N GLU A 69 9.86 -10.62 4.61
CA GLU A 69 10.93 -11.61 4.74
C GLU A 69 11.28 -12.27 3.40
N ASN A 70 11.51 -11.44 2.38
CA ASN A 70 11.80 -11.91 1.02
C ASN A 70 10.72 -12.87 0.49
N LEU A 71 9.45 -12.54 0.69
CA LEU A 71 8.25 -13.29 0.32
C LEU A 71 8.00 -14.58 1.13
N LYS A 72 8.79 -14.88 2.13
CA LYS A 72 8.67 -16.12 2.92
C LYS A 72 7.54 -16.10 3.92
N SER A 73 7.15 -14.90 4.38
CA SER A 73 6.14 -14.73 5.44
C SER A 73 5.03 -13.78 5.01
N ALA A 74 3.80 -14.09 5.43
CA ALA A 74 2.70 -13.16 5.35
C ALA A 74 2.88 -12.05 6.40
N ASP A 75 2.82 -10.77 5.98
CA ASP A 75 2.92 -9.62 6.89
C ASP A 75 1.56 -9.21 7.44
N ARG A 76 0.55 -9.15 6.53
CA ARG A 76 -0.76 -8.60 6.90
C ARG A 76 -1.86 -8.95 5.92
N TRP A 77 -3.04 -9.16 6.48
CA TRP A 77 -4.32 -9.02 5.79
C TRP A 77 -5.06 -7.81 6.31
N SER A 78 -5.74 -7.08 5.46
CA SER A 78 -6.59 -5.98 5.90
C SER A 78 -7.85 -5.88 5.06
N PHE A 79 -8.94 -5.49 5.72
CA PHE A 79 -10.19 -5.07 5.13
C PHE A 79 -10.44 -3.62 5.51
N GLY A 80 -10.83 -2.79 4.55
CA GLY A 80 -11.08 -1.37 4.78
C GLY A 80 -12.34 -0.90 4.11
N VAL A 81 -12.97 0.11 4.72
CA VAL A 81 -14.09 0.87 4.15
C VAL A 81 -13.78 2.36 4.27
N GLU A 82 -14.22 3.14 3.29
CA GLU A 82 -14.03 4.58 3.30
C GLU A 82 -15.23 5.32 2.70
N GLY A 83 -15.46 6.51 3.22
CA GLY A 83 -16.39 7.49 2.66
C GLY A 83 -15.61 8.71 2.19
N ASN A 84 -15.88 9.16 0.97
CA ASN A 84 -15.26 10.31 0.36
C ASN A 84 -16.30 11.40 0.13
N TYR A 85 -15.93 12.64 0.39
CA TYR A 85 -16.75 13.83 0.14
C TYR A 85 -15.95 14.87 -0.64
N GLN A 86 -16.46 15.24 -1.82
CA GLN A 86 -15.88 16.28 -2.67
C GLN A 86 -16.36 17.64 -2.17
N ILE A 87 -15.51 18.36 -1.40
CA ILE A 87 -15.81 19.68 -0.83
C ILE A 87 -15.85 20.72 -1.96
N THR A 88 -14.80 20.74 -2.78
CA THR A 88 -14.69 21.59 -3.96
C THR A 88 -14.11 20.75 -5.11
N ARG A 89 -13.99 21.34 -6.32
CA ARG A 89 -13.37 20.64 -7.47
C ARG A 89 -11.91 20.21 -7.21
N TRP A 90 -11.23 20.88 -6.30
CA TRP A 90 -9.82 20.64 -5.99
C TRP A 90 -9.57 20.06 -4.58
N LEU A 91 -10.61 19.98 -3.72
CA LEU A 91 -10.47 19.53 -2.33
C LEU A 91 -11.44 18.39 -2.00
N LYS A 92 -10.90 17.25 -1.54
CA LYS A 92 -11.63 16.06 -1.12
C LYS A 92 -11.32 15.72 0.33
N ALA A 93 -12.35 15.45 1.13
CA ALA A 93 -12.24 14.83 2.45
C ALA A 93 -12.50 13.33 2.36
N THR A 94 -11.82 12.55 3.18
CA THR A 94 -12.02 11.11 3.29
C THR A 94 -12.00 10.70 4.75
N VAL A 95 -12.97 9.88 5.15
CA VAL A 95 -13.00 9.19 6.45
C VAL A 95 -12.95 7.70 6.19
N GLY A 96 -12.11 6.97 6.90
CA GLY A 96 -11.95 5.54 6.68
C GLY A 96 -11.73 4.76 7.96
N TYR A 97 -12.13 3.50 7.90
CA TYR A 97 -11.85 2.49 8.90
C TYR A 97 -11.23 1.28 8.23
N ALA A 98 -10.26 0.66 8.88
CA ALA A 98 -9.70 -0.60 8.43
C ALA A 98 -9.45 -1.55 9.61
N LEU A 99 -9.82 -2.79 9.41
CA LEU A 99 -9.44 -3.92 10.26
C LEU A 99 -8.21 -4.56 9.65
N LEU A 100 -7.15 -4.63 10.42
CA LEU A 100 -5.89 -5.25 10.02
C LEU A 100 -5.65 -6.48 10.88
N ASN A 101 -5.14 -7.53 10.27
CA ASN A 101 -4.60 -8.69 10.98
C ASN A 101 -3.11 -8.75 10.64
N ASP A 102 -2.26 -8.34 11.59
CA ASP A 102 -0.81 -8.28 11.44
C ASP A 102 -0.19 -9.58 11.96
N HIS A 103 0.72 -10.17 11.20
CA HIS A 103 1.60 -11.25 11.65
C HIS A 103 2.79 -10.64 12.37
N LEU A 104 2.98 -10.98 13.64
CA LEU A 104 3.99 -10.42 14.51
C LEU A 104 4.94 -11.50 14.97
N HIS A 105 6.20 -11.33 14.66
CA HIS A 105 7.29 -12.08 15.27
C HIS A 105 7.99 -11.16 16.28
N LYS A 106 8.16 -11.60 17.53
CA LYS A 106 8.80 -10.82 18.58
C LYS A 106 9.75 -11.68 19.36
N GLU A 107 10.96 -11.23 19.51
CA GLU A 107 11.99 -11.84 20.33
C GLU A 107 12.22 -11.04 21.62
N ASN A 108 12.77 -11.70 22.63
CA ASN A 108 13.29 -11.00 23.79
C ASN A 108 14.64 -10.37 23.44
N THR A 109 15.14 -9.44 24.30
CA THR A 109 16.41 -8.74 24.07
C THR A 109 17.64 -9.66 23.92
N LYS A 110 17.56 -10.88 24.40
CA LYS A 110 18.65 -11.87 24.31
C LYS A 110 18.49 -12.83 23.10
N GLY A 111 17.40 -12.74 22.32
CA GLY A 111 17.12 -13.64 21.21
C GLY A 111 16.84 -15.10 21.61
N THR A 112 16.63 -15.37 22.91
CA THR A 112 16.47 -16.75 23.42
C THR A 112 15.01 -17.19 23.51
N ILE A 113 14.06 -16.25 23.46
CA ILE A 113 12.61 -16.52 23.55
C ILE A 113 11.89 -15.72 22.48
N TYR A 114 11.03 -16.34 21.72
CA TYR A 114 10.21 -15.67 20.70
C TYR A 114 8.72 -15.93 20.89
N SER A 115 7.92 -15.08 20.25
CA SER A 115 6.48 -15.25 20.06
C SER A 115 6.16 -14.97 18.60
N ASP A 116 5.42 -15.86 17.96
CA ASP A 116 4.95 -15.72 16.58
C ASP A 116 3.42 -15.83 16.59
N TYR A 117 2.73 -14.76 16.17
CA TYR A 117 1.28 -14.70 16.30
C TYR A 117 0.62 -13.65 15.42
N TRP A 118 -0.63 -13.88 15.10
CA TRP A 118 -1.49 -12.92 14.43
C TRP A 118 -2.19 -12.02 15.45
N SER A 119 -2.29 -10.72 15.16
CA SER A 119 -2.93 -9.74 16.04
C SER A 119 -3.79 -8.76 15.26
N ILE A 120 -5.03 -8.62 15.70
CA ILE A 120 -5.98 -7.65 15.17
C ILE A 120 -5.55 -6.23 15.54
N ARG A 121 -5.72 -5.30 14.59
CA ARG A 121 -5.52 -3.87 14.79
C ARG A 121 -6.61 -3.09 14.08
N HIS A 122 -7.29 -2.25 14.83
CA HIS A 122 -8.24 -1.29 14.31
C HIS A 122 -7.52 -0.03 13.84
N ARG A 123 -7.91 0.53 12.70
CA ARG A 123 -7.34 1.77 12.17
C ARG A 123 -8.44 2.70 11.71
N PHE A 124 -8.45 3.90 12.27
CA PHE A 124 -9.29 5.01 11.86
C PHE A 124 -8.43 6.04 11.14
N ASN A 125 -8.96 6.68 10.12
CA ASN A 125 -8.26 7.75 9.45
C ASN A 125 -9.23 8.84 8.95
N VAL A 126 -8.74 10.07 8.97
CA VAL A 126 -9.37 11.22 8.36
C VAL A 126 -8.32 11.89 7.49
N SER A 127 -8.66 12.25 6.26
CA SER A 127 -7.72 12.92 5.37
C SER A 127 -8.37 14.01 4.54
N LEU A 128 -7.58 15.02 4.22
CA LEU A 128 -7.86 16.05 3.23
C LEU A 128 -6.89 15.88 2.07
N THR A 129 -7.40 15.91 0.86
CA THR A 129 -6.59 15.81 -0.37
C THR A 129 -6.90 16.98 -1.25
N GLY A 130 -5.91 17.87 -1.42
CA GLY A 130 -5.92 18.93 -2.43
C GLY A 130 -5.30 18.43 -3.73
N SER A 131 -5.90 18.77 -4.88
CA SER A 131 -5.38 18.37 -6.19
C SER A 131 -5.55 19.48 -7.21
N VAL A 132 -4.48 19.76 -7.95
CA VAL A 132 -4.47 20.76 -9.03
C VAL A 132 -3.93 20.10 -10.29
N SER A 133 -4.65 20.28 -11.40
CA SER A 133 -4.23 19.77 -12.71
C SER A 133 -3.70 20.92 -13.59
N TRP A 134 -2.51 20.69 -14.15
CA TRP A 134 -1.90 21.59 -15.11
C TRP A 134 -1.45 20.79 -16.33
N SER A 135 -2.06 21.09 -17.50
CA SER A 135 -1.87 20.30 -18.72
C SER A 135 -2.18 18.81 -18.49
N LYS A 136 -1.22 17.92 -18.68
CA LYS A 136 -1.34 16.48 -18.47
C LYS A 136 -0.92 16.03 -17.06
N PHE A 137 -0.45 16.95 -16.21
CA PHE A 137 0.02 16.64 -14.86
C PHE A 137 -1.06 16.97 -13.83
N THR A 138 -1.15 16.13 -12.82
CA THR A 138 -1.96 16.37 -11.61
C THR A 138 -1.05 16.31 -10.41
N PHE A 139 -0.97 17.40 -9.67
CA PHE A 139 -0.26 17.53 -8.40
C PHE A 139 -1.28 17.34 -7.28
N SER A 140 -0.97 16.54 -6.28
CA SER A 140 -1.83 16.37 -5.13
C SER A 140 -1.05 16.33 -3.83
N LEU A 141 -1.59 16.99 -2.80
CA LEU A 141 -1.13 16.92 -1.43
C LEU A 141 -2.22 16.29 -0.59
N ARG A 142 -1.89 15.27 0.18
CA ARG A 142 -2.79 14.63 1.13
C ARG A 142 -2.24 14.74 2.53
N GLU A 143 -3.01 15.33 3.41
CA GLU A 143 -2.83 15.31 4.85
C GLU A 143 -3.76 14.26 5.45
N ARG A 144 -3.22 13.34 6.28
CA ARG A 144 -3.99 12.28 6.91
C ARG A 144 -3.60 12.12 8.37
N TRP A 145 -4.56 12.30 9.24
CA TRP A 145 -4.49 11.80 10.61
C TRP A 145 -4.95 10.35 10.66
N GLN A 146 -4.20 9.51 11.35
CA GLN A 146 -4.47 8.09 11.51
C GLN A 146 -4.32 7.70 12.97
N TYR A 147 -5.36 7.08 13.54
CA TYR A 147 -5.31 6.42 14.84
C TYR A 147 -5.35 4.93 14.65
N SER A 148 -4.45 4.20 15.31
CA SER A 148 -4.41 2.74 15.29
C SER A 148 -4.48 2.22 16.72
N TYR A 149 -5.39 1.26 16.95
CA TYR A 149 -5.57 0.59 18.23
C TYR A 149 -5.39 -0.91 18.06
N ARG A 150 -4.53 -1.49 18.86
CA ARG A 150 -4.32 -2.94 18.97
C ARG A 150 -4.78 -3.36 20.35
N PRO A 151 -5.78 -4.27 20.46
CA PRO A 151 -6.21 -4.84 21.74
C PRO A 151 -5.08 -5.61 22.41
N ASP A 152 -5.23 -5.85 23.71
CA ASP A 152 -4.40 -6.79 24.44
C ASP A 152 -4.52 -8.20 23.85
N LYS A 153 -3.45 -8.98 23.98
CA LYS A 153 -3.41 -10.37 23.54
C LYS A 153 -2.47 -11.20 24.38
N THR A 154 -2.97 -12.30 24.90
CA THR A 154 -2.17 -13.35 25.53
C THR A 154 -1.61 -14.24 24.42
N VAL A 155 -0.31 -14.52 24.48
CA VAL A 155 0.42 -15.27 23.46
C VAL A 155 1.40 -16.20 24.10
N GLN A 156 1.46 -17.43 23.60
CA GLN A 156 2.46 -18.44 23.98
C GLN A 156 3.84 -17.99 23.49
N ARG A 157 4.86 -18.26 24.33
CA ARG A 157 6.27 -18.02 24.00
C ARG A 157 7.01 -19.33 23.88
N TYR A 158 8.05 -19.31 23.05
CA TYR A 158 8.86 -20.47 22.71
C TYR A 158 10.34 -20.17 22.92
N ASP A 159 11.08 -21.13 23.39
CA ASP A 159 12.55 -21.09 23.42
C ASP A 159 13.11 -21.22 22.01
N THR A 160 14.02 -20.32 21.62
CA THR A 160 14.55 -20.25 20.26
C THR A 160 15.42 -21.47 19.90
N GLY A 161 16.14 -22.06 20.87
CA GLY A 161 17.03 -23.19 20.62
C GLY A 161 16.32 -24.55 20.58
N THR A 162 15.31 -24.73 21.43
CA THR A 162 14.62 -26.00 21.60
C THR A 162 13.22 -26.04 20.99
N GLY A 163 12.61 -24.89 20.74
CA GLY A 163 11.20 -24.78 20.34
C GLY A 163 10.21 -25.12 21.46
N ALA A 164 10.68 -25.34 22.69
CA ALA A 164 9.83 -25.67 23.82
C ALA A 164 9.01 -24.46 24.28
N GLU A 165 7.81 -24.73 24.79
CA GLU A 165 6.96 -23.71 25.38
C GLU A 165 7.56 -23.21 26.71
N VAL A 166 7.70 -21.88 26.84
CA VAL A 166 8.24 -21.21 28.04
C VAL A 166 7.21 -20.35 28.78
N GLY A 167 5.92 -20.61 28.52
CA GLY A 167 4.79 -19.92 29.14
C GLY A 167 4.26 -18.74 28.33
N GLU A 168 3.20 -18.14 28.84
CA GLU A 168 2.46 -17.07 28.16
C GLU A 168 2.96 -15.67 28.49
N LYS A 169 2.70 -14.74 27.58
CA LYS A 169 2.90 -13.30 27.81
C LYS A 169 1.68 -12.51 27.33
N VAL A 170 1.22 -11.61 28.19
CA VAL A 170 0.19 -10.63 27.79
C VAL A 170 0.87 -9.44 27.16
N TYR A 171 0.52 -9.15 25.92
CA TYR A 171 0.85 -7.91 25.25
C TYR A 171 -0.30 -6.93 25.46
N SER A 172 -0.09 -5.90 26.26
CA SER A 172 -1.11 -4.90 26.59
C SER A 172 -1.61 -4.14 25.38
N ALA A 173 -2.86 -3.71 25.46
CA ALA A 173 -3.49 -2.87 24.45
C ALA A 173 -2.65 -1.61 24.18
N LYS A 174 -2.58 -1.18 22.92
CA LYS A 174 -1.76 -0.03 22.50
C LYS A 174 -2.47 0.80 21.46
N GLY A 175 -2.60 2.10 21.74
CA GLY A 175 -3.04 3.13 20.81
C GLY A 175 -1.86 3.89 20.22
N LYS A 176 -1.96 4.32 18.95
CA LYS A 176 -0.94 5.12 18.29
C LYS A 176 -1.59 6.09 17.30
N ASN A 177 -1.22 7.37 17.44
CA ASN A 177 -1.53 8.41 16.47
C ASN A 177 -0.36 8.57 15.51
N VAL A 178 -0.68 8.73 14.21
CA VAL A 178 0.31 8.99 13.16
C VAL A 178 -0.26 10.04 12.21
N TRP A 179 0.53 11.07 11.94
CA TRP A 179 0.26 12.05 10.90
C TRP A 179 0.99 11.64 9.64
N ARG A 180 0.30 11.67 8.49
CA ARG A 180 0.85 11.22 7.22
C ARG A 180 0.64 12.29 6.16
N ASN A 181 1.74 12.77 5.58
CA ASN A 181 1.73 13.79 4.53
C ASN A 181 2.21 13.15 3.24
N ARG A 182 1.42 13.23 2.17
CA ARG A 182 1.79 12.65 0.87
C ARG A 182 1.74 13.70 -0.22
N LEU A 183 2.86 13.91 -0.89
CA LEU A 183 2.97 14.68 -2.12
C LEU A 183 3.03 13.70 -3.30
N GLN A 184 2.20 13.91 -4.32
CA GLN A 184 2.13 13.07 -5.50
C GLN A 184 2.07 13.90 -6.79
N VAL A 185 2.77 13.42 -7.80
CA VAL A 185 2.65 13.88 -9.18
C VAL A 185 2.18 12.72 -10.03
N LYS A 186 1.09 12.90 -10.76
CA LYS A 186 0.53 11.93 -11.71
C LYS A 186 0.54 12.56 -13.10
N TRP A 187 0.97 11.81 -14.10
CA TRP A 187 0.98 12.22 -15.50
C TRP A 187 -0.04 11.43 -16.32
N LYS A 188 -0.99 12.10 -16.97
CA LYS A 188 -1.90 11.50 -17.93
C LYS A 188 -1.20 11.38 -19.28
N LEU A 189 -0.39 10.31 -19.45
CA LEU A 189 0.35 10.06 -20.70
C LEU A 189 -0.62 9.84 -21.87
N ASN A 190 -1.62 8.96 -21.65
CA ASN A 190 -2.73 8.71 -22.56
C ASN A 190 -3.97 8.26 -21.79
N ASN A 191 -5.00 7.72 -22.45
CA ASN A 191 -6.22 7.27 -21.79
C ASN A 191 -6.02 6.00 -20.95
N LEU A 192 -5.03 5.18 -21.27
CA LEU A 192 -4.73 3.94 -20.56
C LEU A 192 -3.67 4.15 -19.48
N PHE A 193 -2.56 4.85 -19.78
CA PHE A 193 -1.40 4.95 -18.90
C PHE A 193 -1.39 6.27 -18.13
N ARG A 194 -1.31 6.16 -16.79
CA ARG A 194 -1.20 7.30 -15.86
C ARG A 194 -0.08 7.05 -14.87
N PRO A 195 1.20 7.16 -15.28
CA PRO A 195 2.32 7.02 -14.37
C PRO A 195 2.29 8.07 -13.28
N TYR A 196 2.82 7.72 -12.11
CA TYR A 196 2.92 8.62 -10.97
C TYR A 196 4.14 8.31 -10.10
N VAL A 197 4.56 9.33 -9.35
CA VAL A 197 5.49 9.21 -8.25
C VAL A 197 4.91 9.92 -7.03
N ASN A 198 5.19 9.41 -5.84
CA ASN A 198 4.85 10.11 -4.61
C ASN A 198 5.85 9.82 -3.49
N ALA A 199 5.93 10.77 -2.55
CA ALA A 199 6.62 10.61 -1.29
C ALA A 199 5.61 10.80 -0.15
N GLU A 200 5.68 9.95 0.86
CA GLU A 200 4.78 9.99 2.02
C GLU A 200 5.57 9.85 3.31
N THR A 201 5.44 10.82 4.21
CA THR A 201 6.04 10.79 5.55
C THR A 201 5.06 10.23 6.58
N PHE A 202 5.59 9.60 7.61
CA PHE A 202 4.84 9.07 8.74
C PHE A 202 5.42 9.65 10.03
N VAL A 203 4.69 10.55 10.65
CA VAL A 203 5.11 11.28 11.85
C VAL A 203 4.20 10.90 13.01
N ALA A 204 4.77 10.34 14.09
CA ALA A 204 4.08 10.13 15.35
C ALA A 204 4.58 11.15 16.38
N LYS A 205 5.45 10.76 17.32
CA LYS A 205 6.20 11.71 18.15
C LYS A 205 7.38 12.32 17.40
N GLU A 206 7.91 11.57 16.46
CA GLU A 206 9.04 11.88 15.59
C GLU A 206 8.76 11.35 14.17
N LEU A 207 9.62 11.66 13.22
CA LEU A 207 9.56 11.07 11.88
C LEU A 207 9.95 9.59 11.97
N GLU A 208 8.97 8.70 11.79
CA GLU A 208 9.21 7.26 11.91
C GLU A 208 9.73 6.64 10.62
N LYS A 209 9.15 7.07 9.49
CA LYS A 209 9.53 6.54 8.17
C LYS A 209 9.09 7.45 7.03
N ILE A 210 9.77 7.28 5.92
CA ILE A 210 9.42 7.87 4.62
C ILE A 210 9.14 6.73 3.64
N ARG A 211 8.12 6.91 2.81
CA ARG A 211 7.77 5.96 1.76
C ARG A 211 7.79 6.67 0.42
N TYR A 212 8.59 6.15 -0.50
CA TYR A 212 8.61 6.58 -1.90
C TYR A 212 7.88 5.54 -2.74
N ASN A 213 7.00 5.99 -3.62
CA ASN A 213 6.27 5.12 -4.53
C ASN A 213 6.45 5.63 -5.96
N ALA A 214 6.74 4.72 -6.87
CA ALA A 214 6.71 4.94 -8.31
C ALA A 214 5.83 3.87 -8.94
N GLY A 215 4.88 4.26 -9.78
CA GLY A 215 3.93 3.32 -10.35
C GLY A 215 3.18 3.85 -11.56
N THR A 216 2.28 3.04 -12.06
CA THR A 216 1.36 3.42 -13.13
C THR A 216 -0.03 2.87 -12.85
N GLU A 217 -1.02 3.74 -12.98
CA GLU A 217 -2.41 3.35 -13.04
C GLU A 217 -2.78 3.10 -14.51
N LEU A 218 -3.24 1.88 -14.80
CA LEU A 218 -3.75 1.46 -16.08
C LEU A 218 -5.28 1.54 -16.05
N GLN A 219 -5.85 2.51 -16.74
CA GLN A 219 -7.30 2.63 -16.89
C GLN A 219 -7.76 1.66 -17.99
N LEU A 220 -8.23 0.47 -17.61
CA LEU A 220 -8.63 -0.56 -18.55
C LEU A 220 -9.90 -0.16 -19.30
N ASP A 221 -10.88 0.36 -18.55
CA ASP A 221 -12.14 0.92 -19.06
C ASP A 221 -12.69 1.97 -18.09
N LYS A 222 -13.98 2.35 -18.22
CA LYS A 222 -14.62 3.38 -17.36
C LYS A 222 -14.75 2.94 -15.91
N HIS A 223 -14.83 1.63 -15.68
CA HIS A 223 -15.10 1.04 -14.37
C HIS A 223 -13.88 0.36 -13.76
N ASN A 224 -12.91 -0.06 -14.57
CA ASN A 224 -11.83 -0.94 -14.16
C ASN A 224 -10.48 -0.26 -14.30
N SER A 225 -9.67 -0.30 -13.26
CA SER A 225 -8.28 0.15 -13.27
C SER A 225 -7.36 -0.83 -12.55
N LEU A 226 -6.12 -0.93 -13.02
CA LEU A 226 -5.04 -1.72 -12.45
C LEU A 226 -3.92 -0.77 -12.05
N ASP A 227 -3.43 -0.86 -10.82
CA ASP A 227 -2.29 -0.09 -10.30
C ASP A 227 -1.10 -1.03 -10.10
N ILE A 228 0.00 -0.73 -10.76
CA ILE A 228 1.27 -1.46 -10.59
C ILE A 228 2.28 -0.47 -10.04
N LYS A 229 2.89 -0.79 -8.91
CA LYS A 229 3.78 0.13 -8.19
C LYS A 229 4.95 -0.57 -7.53
N TYR A 230 6.03 0.15 -7.44
CA TYR A 230 7.16 -0.13 -6.58
C TYR A 230 7.13 0.83 -5.40
N ILE A 231 7.38 0.31 -4.22
CA ILE A 231 7.38 1.04 -2.96
C ILE A 231 8.73 0.80 -2.29
N TYR A 232 9.46 1.88 -2.01
CA TYR A 232 10.59 1.88 -1.11
C TYR A 232 10.20 2.55 0.21
N GLN A 233 10.35 1.85 1.32
CA GLN A 233 10.07 2.35 2.64
C GLN A 233 11.36 2.43 3.45
N HIS A 234 11.78 3.64 3.77
CA HIS A 234 12.93 3.93 4.60
C HIS A 234 12.49 4.18 6.05
N ILE A 235 13.14 3.49 7.00
CA ILE A 235 12.91 3.65 8.44
C ILE A 235 13.83 4.77 8.94
N CYS A 236 13.23 5.82 9.51
CA CYS A 236 13.96 7.00 9.99
C CYS A 236 14.12 7.01 11.51
N LYS A 237 13.32 6.20 12.21
CA LYS A 237 13.30 6.21 13.68
C LYS A 237 14.55 5.56 14.24
N GLU A 238 15.29 6.30 15.06
CA GLU A 238 16.46 5.79 15.77
C GLU A 238 16.09 4.65 16.74
N GLY A 239 16.92 3.60 16.76
CA GLY A 239 16.71 2.42 17.61
C GLY A 239 15.57 1.51 17.17
N ASP A 240 15.05 1.67 15.95
CA ASP A 240 14.14 0.72 15.32
C ASP A 240 14.96 -0.17 14.39
N ASP A 241 15.14 -1.44 14.77
CA ASP A 241 15.92 -2.42 14.02
C ASP A 241 15.11 -3.00 12.82
N GLU A 242 13.93 -2.41 12.47
CA GLU A 242 13.20 -2.82 11.29
C GLU A 242 14.01 -2.46 10.03
N PRO A 243 14.23 -3.42 9.11
CA PRO A 243 14.94 -3.16 7.85
C PRO A 243 14.13 -2.22 6.95
N ASP A 244 14.83 -1.53 6.06
CA ASP A 244 14.22 -0.85 4.94
C ASP A 244 13.48 -1.87 4.06
N ARG A 245 12.40 -1.44 3.40
CA ARG A 245 11.55 -2.38 2.66
C ARG A 245 11.36 -1.98 1.21
N HIS A 246 11.52 -2.96 0.35
CA HIS A 246 11.18 -2.91 -1.06
C HIS A 246 9.92 -3.72 -1.31
N VAL A 247 8.86 -3.11 -1.86
CA VAL A 247 7.58 -3.79 -2.06
C VAL A 247 7.09 -3.58 -3.49
N ILE A 248 6.76 -4.67 -4.19
CA ILE A 248 5.99 -4.62 -5.43
C ILE A 248 4.51 -4.68 -5.09
N GLY A 249 3.74 -3.71 -5.57
CA GLY A 249 2.31 -3.62 -5.34
C GLY A 249 1.51 -3.81 -6.63
N ILE A 250 0.44 -4.59 -6.56
CA ILE A 250 -0.56 -4.73 -7.61
C ILE A 250 -1.92 -4.46 -6.97
N GLY A 251 -2.65 -3.50 -7.52
CA GLY A 251 -3.99 -3.11 -7.07
C GLY A 251 -4.99 -3.16 -8.21
N TYR A 252 -6.16 -3.72 -7.97
CA TYR A 252 -7.29 -3.65 -8.88
C TYR A 252 -8.42 -2.84 -8.25
N THR A 253 -9.01 -1.93 -9.01
CA THR A 253 -10.15 -1.12 -8.56
C THR A 253 -11.30 -1.24 -9.54
N HIS A 254 -12.49 -1.57 -9.01
CA HIS A 254 -13.75 -1.55 -9.75
C HIS A 254 -14.61 -0.38 -9.27
N LYS A 255 -15.15 0.41 -10.21
CA LYS A 255 -16.07 1.53 -9.95
C LYS A 255 -17.46 1.21 -10.51
N PHE A 256 -18.45 1.33 -9.63
CA PHE A 256 -19.87 1.14 -9.98
C PHE A 256 -20.54 2.45 -10.40
#